data_9c7ad1cf40abb2a878b222c68e1c8a9c
#
_entry.id   9c7ad1cf40abb2a878b222c68e1c8a9c
#
_cell.length_a   1.000
_cell.length_b   1.000
_cell.length_c   1.000
_cell.angle_alpha   90.00
_cell.angle_beta   90.00
_cell.angle_gamma   90.00
#
_symmetry.space_group_name_H-M   'P 1'
#
loop_
_entity.id
_entity.type
_entity.pdbx_description
1 polymer ?
#
loop_
_entity_poly.entity_id
_entity_poly.type
_entity_poly.pdbx_seq_one_letter_code
_entity_poly.pdbx_strand_id
1 'polypeptide(L)'
;MSVLSIKNLTYKIDDFALKDIDLEINQGEYFVLLGPSGSGKTTLLETIAGLTSSSGEIKFGNELISNKTPEQRDIGFVYQDFALFPNLNVSQNIKFCERYKKEIKSKQFFDELIDTLNIKHLLNRPIGELSGGEKQRVALARALYAKSKILLLDEPLSAIDPTFKYQIIKQLKELHKHYHLTTIHVTHNFREASYLADKIAIIINGEIKQIGTPNDVLTKPKDLQIAKFLGYKNIFSTSILEIETKHRYFSINPNLIKIYQNLQDNQTDFYFDGVIEEYIWDTDHLKLYVKVNSNRFFIKIPKIVLEDFQMQTDQKIRLGFDKKDIYYL
;
A
#
# COMPACT_ATOMS: atom_id res chain seq x y z
N MET A 1 -17.83 -12.82 9.92
CA MET A 1 -18.52 -11.74 10.68
C MET A 1 -17.56 -10.57 10.76
N SER A 2 -18.06 -9.33 10.57
CA SER A 2 -17.28 -8.12 10.77
C SER A 2 -16.84 -8.04 12.23
N VAL A 3 -15.53 -7.82 12.46
CA VAL A 3 -14.96 -7.71 13.81
C VAL A 3 -14.71 -6.27 14.19
N LEU A 4 -14.39 -5.42 13.19
CA LEU A 4 -14.26 -3.97 13.35
C LEU A 4 -15.22 -3.30 12.37
N SER A 5 -16.12 -2.47 12.89
CA SER A 5 -17.03 -1.64 12.11
C SER A 5 -16.84 -0.18 12.49
N ILE A 6 -16.60 0.64 11.49
CA ILE A 6 -16.43 2.09 11.61
C ILE A 6 -17.53 2.73 10.78
N LYS A 7 -18.31 3.66 11.37
CA LYS A 7 -19.43 4.35 10.70
C LYS A 7 -19.36 5.85 10.93
N ASN A 8 -19.45 6.61 9.83
CA ASN A 8 -19.47 8.07 9.81
C ASN A 8 -18.36 8.70 10.66
N LEU A 9 -17.15 8.08 10.64
CA LEU A 9 -16.04 8.56 11.43
C LEU A 9 -15.50 9.84 10.83
N THR A 10 -15.52 10.91 11.62
CA THR A 10 -14.99 12.22 11.26
C THR A 10 -14.02 12.70 12.33
N TYR A 11 -12.87 13.17 11.91
CA TYR A 11 -11.86 13.80 12.74
C TYR A 11 -11.34 15.04 12.06
N LYS A 12 -11.19 16.13 12.80
CA LYS A 12 -10.68 17.40 12.26
C LYS A 12 -9.59 17.96 13.15
N ILE A 13 -8.50 18.37 12.53
CA ILE A 13 -7.41 19.09 13.14
C ILE A 13 -6.88 20.11 12.13
N ASP A 14 -6.83 21.39 12.51
CA ASP A 14 -6.44 22.49 11.65
C ASP A 14 -7.14 22.43 10.27
N ASP A 15 -6.37 22.38 9.19
CA ASP A 15 -6.88 22.29 7.81
C ASP A 15 -7.09 20.84 7.33
N PHE A 16 -6.77 19.84 8.16
CA PHE A 16 -6.94 18.43 7.80
C PHE A 16 -8.20 17.83 8.44
N ALA A 17 -8.90 17.00 7.67
CA ALA A 17 -10.01 16.20 8.19
C ALA A 17 -10.06 14.80 7.59
N LEU A 18 -10.38 13.79 8.44
CA LEU A 18 -11.02 12.54 8.00
C LEU A 18 -12.51 12.83 7.84
N LYS A 19 -13.12 12.39 6.74
CA LYS A 19 -14.48 12.75 6.38
C LYS A 19 -15.30 11.51 6.13
N ASP A 20 -16.30 11.29 6.97
CA ASP A 20 -17.31 10.25 6.82
C ASP A 20 -16.72 8.88 6.47
N ILE A 21 -15.73 8.44 7.25
CA ILE A 21 -15.07 7.15 7.02
C ILE A 21 -16.00 6.01 7.44
N ASP A 22 -16.31 5.15 6.47
CA ASP A 22 -17.03 3.90 6.68
C ASP A 22 -16.13 2.72 6.30
N LEU A 23 -15.88 1.80 7.25
CA LEU A 23 -15.06 0.61 7.05
C LEU A 23 -15.64 -0.58 7.78
N GLU A 24 -15.57 -1.75 7.13
CA GLU A 24 -15.86 -3.03 7.76
C GLU A 24 -14.71 -4.01 7.53
N ILE A 25 -14.16 -4.54 8.62
CA ILE A 25 -13.04 -5.47 8.61
C ILE A 25 -13.48 -6.76 9.29
N ASN A 26 -13.26 -7.88 8.62
CA ASN A 26 -13.66 -9.19 9.13
C ASN A 26 -12.60 -9.76 10.08
N GLN A 27 -13.01 -10.70 10.93
CA GLN A 27 -12.09 -11.43 11.79
C GLN A 27 -11.07 -12.20 10.94
N GLY A 28 -9.79 -12.08 11.30
CA GLY A 28 -8.71 -12.73 10.59
C GLY A 28 -8.38 -12.10 9.23
N GLU A 29 -8.95 -10.93 8.90
CA GLU A 29 -8.68 -10.23 7.64
C GLU A 29 -7.41 -9.39 7.73
N TYR A 30 -6.58 -9.47 6.70
CA TYR A 30 -5.46 -8.56 6.49
C TYR A 30 -5.93 -7.39 5.63
N PHE A 31 -6.24 -6.28 6.28
CA PHE A 31 -6.72 -5.07 5.63
C PHE A 31 -5.58 -4.07 5.43
N VAL A 32 -5.38 -3.60 4.20
CA VAL A 32 -4.34 -2.60 3.90
C VAL A 32 -4.97 -1.26 3.53
N LEU A 33 -4.47 -0.21 4.15
CA LEU A 33 -4.82 1.17 3.83
C LEU A 33 -3.69 1.81 3.01
N LEU A 34 -3.97 2.07 1.74
CA LEU A 34 -3.08 2.76 0.80
C LEU A 34 -3.49 4.23 0.65
N GLY A 35 -2.52 5.10 0.41
CA GLY A 35 -2.76 6.51 0.08
C GLY A 35 -1.49 7.33 0.04
N PRO A 36 -1.50 8.51 -0.56
CA PRO A 36 -0.37 9.42 -0.57
C PRO A 36 0.00 9.88 0.85
N SER A 37 1.21 10.44 1.02
CA SER A 37 1.60 11.08 2.29
C SER A 37 0.63 12.21 2.61
N GLY A 38 0.26 12.34 3.89
CA GLY A 38 -0.71 13.35 4.35
C GLY A 38 -2.18 13.03 4.06
N SER A 39 -2.52 11.84 3.53
CA SER A 39 -3.92 11.48 3.27
C SER A 39 -4.75 11.08 4.50
N GLY A 40 -4.12 10.97 5.70
CA GLY A 40 -4.80 10.66 6.95
C GLY A 40 -4.71 9.21 7.41
N LYS A 41 -3.81 8.39 6.82
CA LYS A 41 -3.66 6.97 7.17
C LYS A 41 -3.30 6.76 8.64
N THR A 42 -2.22 7.40 9.11
CA THR A 42 -1.77 7.37 10.51
C THR A 42 -2.86 7.89 11.45
N THR A 43 -3.48 9.02 11.09
CA THR A 43 -4.56 9.62 11.87
C THR A 43 -5.75 8.67 12.03
N LEU A 44 -6.10 7.94 10.96
CA LEU A 44 -7.16 6.93 11.04
C LEU A 44 -6.77 5.78 12.00
N LEU A 45 -5.53 5.29 11.93
CA LEU A 45 -5.05 4.27 12.88
C LEU A 45 -5.08 4.78 14.32
N GLU A 46 -4.58 5.98 14.57
CA GLU A 46 -4.59 6.62 15.90
C GLU A 46 -6.00 6.80 16.44
N THR A 47 -6.94 7.17 15.57
CA THR A 47 -8.36 7.29 15.94
C THR A 47 -8.96 5.93 16.31
N ILE A 48 -8.67 4.88 15.55
CA ILE A 48 -9.08 3.50 15.87
C ILE A 48 -8.47 3.05 17.20
N ALA A 49 -7.20 3.39 17.45
CA ALA A 49 -6.53 3.09 18.69
C ALA A 49 -7.04 3.90 19.90
N GLY A 50 -7.78 4.99 19.68
CA GLY A 50 -8.30 5.86 20.74
C GLY A 50 -7.32 6.92 21.22
N LEU A 51 -6.29 7.19 20.44
CA LEU A 51 -5.28 8.20 20.74
C LEU A 51 -5.75 9.62 20.36
N THR A 52 -6.75 9.70 19.50
CA THR A 52 -7.38 10.95 19.08
C THR A 52 -8.89 10.86 19.27
N SER A 53 -9.55 12.00 19.54
CA SER A 53 -11.01 12.09 19.68
C SER A 53 -11.63 12.24 18.30
N SER A 54 -12.71 11.52 18.03
CA SER A 54 -13.47 11.61 16.78
C SER A 54 -14.94 11.57 17.02
N SER A 55 -15.73 12.03 16.06
CA SER A 55 -17.17 11.72 15.99
C SER A 55 -17.37 10.43 15.19
N GLY A 56 -18.59 9.87 15.27
CA GLY A 56 -18.92 8.60 14.62
C GLY A 56 -18.80 7.40 15.56
N GLU A 57 -19.03 6.22 15.01
CA GLU A 57 -19.05 4.97 15.78
C GLU A 57 -17.88 4.06 15.36
N ILE A 58 -17.16 3.53 16.36
CA ILE A 58 -16.20 2.44 16.20
C ILE A 58 -16.68 1.30 17.08
N LYS A 59 -16.99 0.16 16.45
CA LYS A 59 -17.44 -1.06 17.15
C LYS A 59 -16.45 -2.19 16.94
N PHE A 60 -16.20 -2.95 18.01
CA PHE A 60 -15.48 -4.22 17.95
C PHE A 60 -16.49 -5.35 18.27
N GLY A 61 -16.84 -6.16 17.27
CA GLY A 61 -18.01 -7.03 17.35
C GLY A 61 -19.27 -6.22 17.62
N ASN A 62 -19.94 -6.52 18.73
CA ASN A 62 -21.13 -5.77 19.17
C ASN A 62 -20.80 -4.64 20.16
N GLU A 63 -19.56 -4.47 20.54
CA GLU A 63 -19.15 -3.54 21.58
C GLU A 63 -18.74 -2.19 20.96
N LEU A 64 -19.36 -1.09 21.43
CA LEU A 64 -18.97 0.27 21.07
C LEU A 64 -17.67 0.63 21.81
N ILE A 65 -16.60 0.91 21.05
CA ILE A 65 -15.29 1.26 21.61
C ILE A 65 -14.91 2.73 21.38
N SER A 66 -15.76 3.53 20.72
CA SER A 66 -15.47 4.95 20.44
C SER A 66 -15.13 5.73 21.72
N ASN A 67 -15.84 5.44 22.82
CA ASN A 67 -15.67 6.16 24.09
C ASN A 67 -14.67 5.49 25.05
N LYS A 68 -14.00 4.41 24.62
CA LYS A 68 -12.99 3.72 25.43
C LYS A 68 -11.63 4.38 25.29
N THR A 69 -10.90 4.40 26.39
CA THR A 69 -9.48 4.81 26.39
C THR A 69 -8.62 3.79 25.64
N PRO A 70 -7.45 4.17 25.13
CA PRO A 70 -6.59 3.28 24.32
C PRO A 70 -6.31 1.93 25.00
N GLU A 71 -6.02 1.92 26.29
CA GLU A 71 -5.73 0.71 27.09
C GLU A 71 -6.93 -0.23 27.22
N GLN A 72 -8.16 0.27 27.02
CA GLN A 72 -9.40 -0.50 27.09
C GLN A 72 -9.82 -1.09 25.72
N ARG A 73 -9.18 -0.67 24.62
CA ARG A 73 -9.54 -1.11 23.27
C ARG A 73 -8.93 -2.45 22.86
N ASP A 74 -7.94 -2.94 23.62
CA ASP A 74 -7.23 -4.20 23.36
C ASP A 74 -6.63 -4.28 21.95
N ILE A 75 -5.97 -3.20 21.53
CA ILE A 75 -5.35 -3.00 20.22
C ILE A 75 -3.83 -3.01 20.39
N GLY A 76 -3.14 -3.82 19.57
CA GLY A 76 -1.68 -3.75 19.39
C GLY A 76 -1.33 -2.72 18.35
N PHE A 77 -0.36 -1.84 18.63
CA PHE A 77 0.06 -0.79 17.70
C PHE A 77 1.57 -0.86 17.44
N VAL A 78 1.96 -0.89 16.18
CA VAL A 78 3.35 -0.71 15.73
C VAL A 78 3.45 0.62 15.01
N TYR A 79 4.17 1.56 15.60
CA TYR A 79 4.40 2.90 15.06
C TYR A 79 5.54 2.91 14.05
N GLN A 80 5.53 3.90 13.18
CA GLN A 80 6.57 4.11 12.17
C GLN A 80 7.96 4.36 12.81
N ASP A 81 8.01 5.02 13.97
CA ASP A 81 9.21 5.27 14.77
C ASP A 81 9.52 4.16 15.79
N PHE A 82 8.79 3.02 15.68
CA PHE A 82 8.87 1.84 16.55
C PHE A 82 8.38 2.05 17.98
N ALA A 83 8.41 3.24 18.52
CA ALA A 83 8.03 3.63 19.88
C ALA A 83 8.53 2.62 20.96
N LEU A 84 9.78 2.16 20.84
CA LEU A 84 10.41 1.25 21.80
C LEU A 84 10.85 2.03 23.04
N PHE A 85 10.76 1.40 24.22
CA PHE A 85 11.18 1.98 25.48
C PHE A 85 12.72 2.01 25.56
N PRO A 86 13.38 3.17 25.51
CA PRO A 86 14.84 3.25 25.40
C PRO A 86 15.58 2.73 26.64
N ASN A 87 14.93 2.80 27.79
CA ASN A 87 15.50 2.36 29.10
C ASN A 87 15.33 0.86 29.36
N LEU A 88 14.74 0.11 28.42
CA LEU A 88 14.52 -1.32 28.52
C LEU A 88 15.33 -2.05 27.45
N ASN A 89 15.81 -3.26 27.77
CA ASN A 89 16.39 -4.13 26.74
C ASN A 89 15.29 -4.75 25.85
N VAL A 90 15.70 -5.52 24.84
CA VAL A 90 14.79 -6.16 23.87
C VAL A 90 13.77 -7.06 24.58
N SER A 91 14.22 -7.97 25.45
CA SER A 91 13.33 -8.88 26.17
C SER A 91 12.31 -8.13 27.04
N GLN A 92 12.75 -7.10 27.73
CA GLN A 92 11.87 -6.26 28.56
C GLN A 92 10.86 -5.46 27.73
N ASN A 93 11.25 -4.96 26.55
CA ASN A 93 10.33 -4.32 25.62
C ASN A 93 9.23 -5.27 25.19
N ILE A 94 9.57 -6.47 24.74
CA ILE A 94 8.60 -7.48 24.26
C ILE A 94 7.64 -7.86 25.38
N LYS A 95 8.17 -8.13 26.57
CA LYS A 95 7.39 -8.57 27.74
C LYS A 95 6.72 -7.43 28.52
N PHE A 96 6.79 -6.21 28.03
CA PHE A 96 6.25 -5.04 28.76
C PHE A 96 4.77 -5.19 29.12
N CYS A 97 3.97 -5.80 28.25
CA CYS A 97 2.55 -6.06 28.47
C CYS A 97 2.25 -6.98 29.67
N GLU A 98 3.21 -7.84 30.12
CA GLU A 98 3.03 -8.71 31.28
C GLU A 98 2.83 -7.94 32.60
N ARG A 99 3.16 -6.65 32.62
CA ARG A 99 2.92 -5.76 33.77
C ARG A 99 1.43 -5.51 34.00
N TYR A 100 0.64 -5.58 32.93
CA TYR A 100 -0.78 -5.24 32.93
C TYR A 100 -1.69 -6.42 32.61
N LYS A 101 -1.20 -7.41 31.85
CA LYS A 101 -1.92 -8.62 31.41
C LYS A 101 -1.17 -9.86 31.89
N LYS A 102 -1.39 -10.29 33.14
CA LYS A 102 -0.65 -11.43 33.76
C LYS A 102 -0.92 -12.77 33.08
N GLU A 103 -2.08 -12.94 32.46
CA GLU A 103 -2.52 -14.14 31.72
C GLU A 103 -1.73 -14.39 30.41
N ILE A 104 -1.01 -13.41 29.91
CA ILE A 104 -0.25 -13.52 28.66
C ILE A 104 1.07 -14.30 28.85
N LYS A 105 1.58 -14.45 30.10
CA LYS A 105 2.85 -15.10 30.34
C LYS A 105 2.88 -16.52 29.78
N SER A 106 3.49 -16.67 28.59
CA SER A 106 3.71 -17.94 27.92
C SER A 106 5.15 -17.99 27.42
N LYS A 107 5.98 -18.82 28.07
CA LYS A 107 7.37 -19.02 27.65
C LYS A 107 7.41 -19.60 26.24
N GLN A 108 6.58 -20.60 25.95
CA GLN A 108 6.53 -21.24 24.64
C GLN A 108 6.21 -20.23 23.53
N PHE A 109 5.18 -19.38 23.70
CA PHE A 109 4.81 -18.36 22.73
C PHE A 109 5.90 -17.30 22.55
N PHE A 110 6.56 -16.90 23.65
CA PHE A 110 7.69 -15.98 23.58
C PHE A 110 8.83 -16.57 22.76
N ASP A 111 9.23 -17.83 23.08
CA ASP A 111 10.35 -18.51 22.40
C ASP A 111 10.05 -18.69 20.89
N GLU A 112 8.84 -19.11 20.53
CA GLU A 112 8.39 -19.23 19.15
C GLU A 112 8.45 -17.88 18.40
N LEU A 113 7.98 -16.82 19.03
CA LEU A 113 7.93 -15.49 18.42
C LEU A 113 9.33 -14.92 18.15
N ILE A 114 10.24 -15.02 19.14
CA ILE A 114 11.62 -14.53 18.99
C ILE A 114 12.43 -15.34 17.97
N ASP A 115 12.18 -16.64 17.85
CA ASP A 115 12.80 -17.51 16.84
C ASP A 115 12.27 -17.16 15.43
N THR A 116 10.94 -17.01 15.29
CA THR A 116 10.30 -16.63 14.01
C THR A 116 10.79 -15.28 13.49
N LEU A 117 10.93 -14.28 14.39
CA LEU A 117 11.41 -12.94 14.02
C LEU A 117 12.95 -12.84 13.99
N ASN A 118 13.66 -13.94 14.28
CA ASN A 118 15.12 -14.00 14.31
C ASN A 118 15.75 -12.89 15.18
N ILE A 119 15.23 -12.73 16.41
CA ILE A 119 15.70 -11.70 17.36
C ILE A 119 16.23 -12.28 18.68
N LYS A 120 16.36 -13.61 18.79
CA LYS A 120 16.82 -14.31 20.00
C LYS A 120 18.19 -13.82 20.49
N HIS A 121 19.11 -13.58 19.55
CA HIS A 121 20.45 -13.09 19.84
C HIS A 121 20.51 -11.63 20.32
N LEU A 122 19.37 -10.91 20.25
CA LEU A 122 19.26 -9.49 20.62
C LEU A 122 18.66 -9.29 22.00
N LEU A 123 18.12 -10.32 22.67
CA LEU A 123 17.26 -10.20 23.85
C LEU A 123 17.82 -9.34 24.98
N ASN A 124 19.12 -9.38 25.20
CA ASN A 124 19.79 -8.64 26.27
C ASN A 124 20.37 -7.28 25.81
N ARG A 125 20.27 -6.95 24.51
CA ARG A 125 20.85 -5.71 23.99
C ARG A 125 19.96 -4.49 24.36
N PRO A 126 20.59 -3.34 24.62
CA PRO A 126 19.91 -2.06 24.71
C PRO A 126 19.30 -1.68 23.35
N ILE A 127 18.13 -1.01 23.37
CA ILE A 127 17.44 -0.58 22.13
C ILE A 127 18.30 0.37 21.28
N GLY A 128 19.13 1.21 21.92
CA GLY A 128 19.98 2.17 21.22
C GLY A 128 21.02 1.54 20.29
N GLU A 129 21.43 0.30 20.54
CA GLU A 129 22.44 -0.44 19.78
C GLU A 129 21.85 -1.19 18.55
N LEU A 130 20.54 -1.18 18.38
CA LEU A 130 19.87 -1.93 17.33
C LEU A 130 19.80 -1.12 16.04
N SER A 131 19.99 -1.82 14.91
CA SER A 131 19.66 -1.29 13.59
C SER A 131 18.16 -1.00 13.43
N GLY A 132 17.77 -0.20 12.43
CA GLY A 132 16.35 0.09 12.14
C GLY A 132 15.50 -1.18 11.94
N GLY A 133 16.02 -2.14 11.15
CA GLY A 133 15.33 -3.41 10.93
C GLY A 133 15.22 -4.29 12.18
N GLU A 134 16.21 -4.27 13.08
CA GLU A 134 16.14 -4.98 14.37
C GLU A 134 15.10 -4.32 15.29
N LYS A 135 15.10 -2.99 15.41
CA LYS A 135 14.09 -2.23 16.16
C LYS A 135 12.68 -2.56 15.68
N GLN A 136 12.49 -2.64 14.39
CA GLN A 136 11.21 -2.97 13.77
C GLN A 136 10.72 -4.37 14.15
N ARG A 137 11.59 -5.39 14.05
CA ARG A 137 11.27 -6.76 14.48
C ARG A 137 10.94 -6.84 15.97
N VAL A 138 11.65 -6.08 16.79
CA VAL A 138 11.36 -5.99 18.25
C VAL A 138 10.01 -5.32 18.51
N ALA A 139 9.68 -4.23 17.80
CA ALA A 139 8.38 -3.57 17.93
C ALA A 139 7.23 -4.49 17.48
N LEU A 140 7.42 -5.24 16.39
CA LEU A 140 6.47 -6.24 15.94
C LEU A 140 6.31 -7.37 16.95
N ALA A 141 7.41 -7.89 17.50
CA ALA A 141 7.37 -8.90 18.55
C ALA A 141 6.60 -8.40 19.80
N ARG A 142 6.83 -7.16 20.22
CA ARG A 142 6.13 -6.54 21.36
C ARG A 142 4.61 -6.48 21.11
N ALA A 143 4.20 -6.03 19.93
CA ALA A 143 2.80 -5.91 19.58
C ALA A 143 2.10 -7.29 19.49
N LEU A 144 2.76 -8.27 18.87
CA LEU A 144 2.25 -9.65 18.76
C LEU A 144 2.19 -10.36 20.12
N TYR A 145 3.22 -10.17 20.96
CA TYR A 145 3.28 -10.80 22.28
C TYR A 145 2.13 -10.33 23.19
N ALA A 146 1.63 -9.12 22.98
CA ALA A 146 0.48 -8.60 23.72
C ALA A 146 -0.85 -9.34 23.41
N LYS A 147 -0.89 -10.21 22.38
CA LYS A 147 -2.08 -10.98 21.94
C LYS A 147 -3.34 -10.13 21.85
N SER A 148 -3.19 -8.92 21.31
CA SER A 148 -4.31 -8.00 21.11
C SER A 148 -5.24 -8.51 20.02
N LYS A 149 -6.52 -8.15 20.11
CA LYS A 149 -7.57 -8.58 19.17
C LYS A 149 -7.39 -8.02 17.77
N ILE A 150 -6.83 -6.81 17.68
CA ILE A 150 -6.52 -6.10 16.43
C ILE A 150 -5.06 -5.65 16.48
N LEU A 151 -4.37 -5.80 15.35
CA LEU A 151 -3.01 -5.32 15.14
C LEU A 151 -3.03 -4.14 14.15
N LEU A 152 -2.60 -2.97 14.61
CA LEU A 152 -2.42 -1.79 13.78
C LEU A 152 -0.94 -1.62 13.45
N LEU A 153 -0.62 -1.51 12.18
CA LEU A 153 0.74 -1.39 11.65
C LEU A 153 0.85 -0.10 10.83
N ASP A 154 1.61 0.87 11.33
CA ASP A 154 1.86 2.13 10.61
C ASP A 154 3.23 2.09 9.94
N GLU A 155 3.25 1.90 8.63
CA GLU A 155 4.45 1.75 7.79
C GLU A 155 5.52 0.80 8.38
N PRO A 156 5.13 -0.41 8.83
CA PRO A 156 5.98 -1.28 9.64
C PRO A 156 7.20 -1.83 8.89
N LEU A 157 7.34 -1.57 7.59
CA LEU A 157 8.42 -2.09 6.75
C LEU A 157 9.22 -0.96 6.07
N SER A 158 9.02 0.28 6.47
CA SER A 158 9.65 1.45 5.84
C SER A 158 11.15 1.53 6.07
N ALA A 159 11.64 1.13 7.26
CA ALA A 159 13.05 1.18 7.65
C ALA A 159 13.84 -0.10 7.33
N ILE A 160 13.22 -1.09 6.66
CA ILE A 160 13.89 -2.35 6.31
C ILE A 160 14.62 -2.20 4.98
N ASP A 161 15.87 -2.68 4.95
CA ASP A 161 16.65 -2.80 3.73
C ASP A 161 15.86 -3.60 2.67
N PRO A 162 15.80 -3.13 1.40
CA PRO A 162 15.09 -3.81 0.32
C PRO A 162 15.46 -5.29 0.14
N THR A 163 16.71 -5.65 0.43
CA THR A 163 17.24 -7.03 0.31
C THR A 163 16.54 -8.00 1.26
N PHE A 164 16.20 -7.55 2.47
CA PHE A 164 15.55 -8.36 3.50
C PHE A 164 14.02 -8.17 3.55
N LYS A 165 13.52 -7.12 2.90
CA LYS A 165 12.12 -6.71 2.98
C LYS A 165 11.17 -7.82 2.56
N TYR A 166 11.47 -8.53 1.47
CA TYR A 166 10.64 -9.63 0.98
C TYR A 166 10.51 -10.77 2.00
N GLN A 167 11.61 -11.12 2.67
CA GLN A 167 11.61 -12.17 3.70
C GLN A 167 10.71 -11.77 4.89
N ILE A 168 10.81 -10.52 5.35
CA ILE A 168 9.98 -10.01 6.46
C ILE A 168 8.49 -9.97 6.07
N ILE A 169 8.17 -9.56 4.85
CA ILE A 169 6.78 -9.59 4.33
C ILE A 169 6.22 -11.02 4.39
N LYS A 170 7.01 -12.00 3.96
CA LYS A 170 6.61 -13.42 4.00
C LYS A 170 6.37 -13.88 5.44
N GLN A 171 7.30 -13.59 6.35
CA GLN A 171 7.16 -13.91 7.77
C GLN A 171 5.92 -13.25 8.39
N LEU A 172 5.66 -11.98 8.08
CA LEU A 172 4.49 -11.26 8.58
C LEU A 172 3.18 -11.92 8.10
N LYS A 173 3.14 -12.38 6.85
CA LYS A 173 1.98 -13.11 6.31
C LYS A 173 1.79 -14.47 6.99
N GLU A 174 2.88 -15.17 7.26
CA GLU A 174 2.87 -16.46 7.98
C GLU A 174 2.39 -16.28 9.42
N LEU A 175 2.90 -15.28 10.15
CA LEU A 175 2.45 -14.94 11.50
C LEU A 175 0.97 -14.57 11.55
N HIS A 176 0.53 -13.71 10.60
CA HIS A 176 -0.87 -13.32 10.50
C HIS A 176 -1.79 -14.53 10.34
N LYS A 177 -1.45 -15.46 9.43
CA LYS A 177 -2.21 -16.70 9.18
C LYS A 177 -2.17 -17.65 10.39
N HIS A 178 -0.98 -17.85 10.96
CA HIS A 178 -0.78 -18.79 12.06
C HIS A 178 -1.57 -18.39 13.31
N TYR A 179 -1.57 -17.09 13.64
CA TYR A 179 -2.27 -16.56 14.83
C TYR A 179 -3.67 -16.03 14.54
N HIS A 180 -4.17 -16.16 13.30
CA HIS A 180 -5.50 -15.65 12.89
C HIS A 180 -5.70 -14.19 13.28
N LEU A 181 -4.69 -13.36 13.06
CA LEU A 181 -4.70 -11.95 13.44
C LEU A 181 -5.70 -11.16 12.59
N THR A 182 -6.36 -10.18 13.18
CA THR A 182 -7.04 -9.13 12.41
C THR A 182 -6.09 -7.95 12.33
N THR A 183 -5.66 -7.60 11.12
CA THR A 183 -4.58 -6.62 10.91
C THR A 183 -5.04 -5.47 10.04
N ILE A 184 -4.74 -4.24 10.47
CA ILE A 184 -4.84 -3.04 9.62
C ILE A 184 -3.44 -2.52 9.40
N HIS A 185 -2.99 -2.52 8.16
CA HIS A 185 -1.64 -2.14 7.76
C HIS A 185 -1.67 -0.90 6.87
N VAL A 186 -1.06 0.17 7.31
CA VAL A 186 -0.83 1.37 6.52
C VAL A 186 0.49 1.24 5.77
N THR A 187 0.47 1.43 4.47
CA THR A 187 1.68 1.51 3.65
C THR A 187 1.44 2.38 2.41
N HIS A 188 2.51 2.85 1.78
CA HIS A 188 2.49 3.45 0.45
C HIS A 188 3.05 2.51 -0.62
N ASN A 189 3.42 1.27 -0.25
CA ASN A 189 4.05 0.30 -1.14
C ASN A 189 3.00 -0.67 -1.71
N PHE A 190 2.76 -0.56 -3.01
CA PHE A 190 1.78 -1.42 -3.72
C PHE A 190 2.14 -2.90 -3.70
N ARG A 191 3.45 -3.26 -3.66
CA ARG A 191 3.88 -4.66 -3.59
C ARG A 191 3.55 -5.28 -2.24
N GLU A 192 3.76 -4.54 -1.14
CA GLU A 192 3.34 -4.97 0.20
C GLU A 192 1.85 -5.21 0.23
N ALA A 193 1.07 -4.22 -0.22
CA ALA A 193 -0.38 -4.30 -0.26
C ALA A 193 -0.86 -5.50 -1.10
N SER A 194 -0.32 -5.67 -2.31
CA SER A 194 -0.68 -6.78 -3.20
C SER A 194 -0.38 -8.17 -2.60
N TYR A 195 0.71 -8.30 -1.84
CA TYR A 195 1.12 -9.60 -1.30
C TYR A 195 0.41 -9.95 0.02
N LEU A 196 0.19 -8.95 0.87
CA LEU A 196 -0.31 -9.17 2.23
C LEU A 196 -1.84 -9.13 2.31
N ALA A 197 -2.48 -8.22 1.59
CA ALA A 197 -3.87 -7.88 1.80
C ALA A 197 -4.87 -8.94 1.32
N ASP A 198 -5.93 -9.11 2.10
CA ASP A 198 -7.20 -9.69 1.65
C ASP A 198 -8.06 -8.59 1.03
N LYS A 199 -8.06 -7.39 1.64
CA LYS A 199 -8.68 -6.18 1.10
C LYS A 199 -7.77 -4.97 1.19
N ILE A 200 -7.93 -4.06 0.24
CA ILE A 200 -7.26 -2.77 0.18
C ILE A 200 -8.31 -1.67 0.17
N ALA A 201 -8.08 -0.62 0.97
CA ALA A 201 -8.76 0.66 0.82
C ALA A 201 -7.77 1.73 0.37
N ILE A 202 -8.20 2.59 -0.55
CA ILE A 202 -7.45 3.79 -0.95
C ILE A 202 -8.07 4.99 -0.24
N ILE A 203 -7.24 5.69 0.54
CA ILE A 203 -7.61 6.95 1.19
C ILE A 203 -6.86 8.12 0.51
N ILE A 204 -7.61 9.15 0.12
CA ILE A 204 -7.07 10.38 -0.48
C ILE A 204 -7.81 11.57 0.13
N ASN A 205 -7.06 12.56 0.62
CA ASN A 205 -7.60 13.78 1.24
C ASN A 205 -8.60 13.50 2.37
N GLY A 206 -8.32 12.50 3.20
CA GLY A 206 -9.15 12.13 4.34
C GLY A 206 -10.42 11.36 4.01
N GLU A 207 -10.59 10.88 2.77
CA GLU A 207 -11.78 10.13 2.33
C GLU A 207 -11.38 8.77 1.76
N ILE A 208 -12.16 7.73 2.04
CA ILE A 208 -12.01 6.42 1.39
C ILE A 208 -12.59 6.51 -0.03
N LYS A 209 -11.74 6.37 -1.03
CA LYS A 209 -12.13 6.49 -2.44
C LYS A 209 -12.49 5.16 -3.10
N GLN A 210 -11.83 4.08 -2.69
CA GLN A 210 -12.09 2.74 -3.23
C GLN A 210 -11.73 1.68 -2.21
N ILE A 211 -12.55 0.62 -2.11
CA ILE A 211 -12.28 -0.60 -1.33
C ILE A 211 -12.51 -1.80 -2.24
N GLY A 212 -11.68 -2.82 -2.12
CA GLY A 212 -11.84 -4.08 -2.85
C GLY A 212 -10.71 -5.07 -2.61
N THR A 213 -10.70 -6.14 -3.38
CA THR A 213 -9.56 -7.07 -3.40
C THR A 213 -8.32 -6.38 -3.97
N PRO A 214 -7.10 -6.85 -3.69
CA PRO A 214 -5.89 -6.31 -4.30
C PRO A 214 -5.99 -6.21 -5.82
N ASN A 215 -6.52 -7.23 -6.48
CA ASN A 215 -6.70 -7.21 -7.92
C ASN A 215 -7.65 -6.10 -8.38
N ASP A 216 -8.82 -5.96 -7.75
CA ASP A 216 -9.79 -4.95 -8.16
C ASP A 216 -9.28 -3.53 -7.94
N VAL A 217 -8.63 -3.28 -6.79
CA VAL A 217 -8.16 -1.93 -6.44
C VAL A 217 -6.96 -1.52 -7.29
N LEU A 218 -5.99 -2.44 -7.50
CA LEU A 218 -4.74 -2.10 -8.18
C LEU A 218 -4.84 -2.12 -9.72
N THR A 219 -5.83 -2.86 -10.27
CA THR A 219 -5.98 -2.98 -11.73
C THR A 219 -7.20 -2.28 -12.30
N LYS A 220 -8.17 -1.88 -11.45
CA LYS A 220 -9.43 -1.25 -11.87
C LYS A 220 -9.70 0.01 -11.06
N PRO A 221 -8.92 1.09 -11.24
CA PRO A 221 -9.17 2.36 -10.57
C PRO A 221 -10.54 2.92 -10.95
N LYS A 222 -11.33 3.35 -9.95
CA LYS A 222 -12.69 3.86 -10.19
C LYS A 222 -12.72 5.23 -10.86
N ASP A 223 -11.66 6.01 -10.71
CA ASP A 223 -11.57 7.36 -11.25
C ASP A 223 -10.13 7.79 -11.57
N LEU A 224 -10.03 8.95 -12.19
CA LEU A 224 -8.77 9.57 -12.59
C LEU A 224 -7.82 9.81 -11.41
N GLN A 225 -8.33 10.17 -10.22
CA GLN A 225 -7.51 10.46 -9.05
C GLN A 225 -6.83 9.20 -8.54
N ILE A 226 -7.57 8.11 -8.46
CA ILE A 226 -7.06 6.79 -8.08
C ILE A 226 -6.07 6.28 -9.12
N ALA A 227 -6.39 6.39 -10.41
CA ALA A 227 -5.50 5.97 -11.49
C ALA A 227 -4.14 6.70 -11.42
N LYS A 228 -4.15 8.02 -11.18
CA LYS A 228 -2.93 8.81 -10.98
C LYS A 228 -2.14 8.36 -9.76
N PHE A 229 -2.82 8.13 -8.63
CA PHE A 229 -2.19 7.63 -7.40
C PHE A 229 -1.54 6.26 -7.62
N LEU A 230 -2.19 5.35 -8.31
CA LEU A 230 -1.66 4.02 -8.65
C LEU A 230 -0.52 4.05 -9.68
N GLY A 231 -0.21 5.24 -10.21
CA GLY A 231 0.89 5.44 -11.14
C GLY A 231 0.57 5.02 -12.58
N TYR A 232 -0.72 4.96 -12.92
CA TYR A 232 -1.15 4.77 -14.32
C TYR A 232 -0.53 5.84 -15.20
N LYS A 233 0.00 5.40 -16.32
CA LYS A 233 0.63 6.25 -17.33
C LYS A 233 -0.31 6.41 -18.53
N ASN A 234 0.07 7.30 -19.45
CA ASN A 234 -0.72 7.51 -20.68
C ASN A 234 -2.20 7.73 -20.41
N ILE A 235 -2.48 8.66 -19.50
CA ILE A 235 -3.84 9.08 -19.20
C ILE A 235 -4.16 10.29 -20.09
N PHE A 236 -5.12 10.12 -21.01
CA PHE A 236 -5.49 11.13 -22.00
C PHE A 236 -7.00 11.36 -22.03
N SER A 237 -7.41 12.50 -22.59
CA SER A 237 -8.81 12.73 -22.94
C SER A 237 -9.25 11.74 -24.03
N THR A 238 -10.46 11.21 -23.92
CA THR A 238 -11.05 10.34 -24.94
C THR A 238 -11.27 11.04 -26.28
N SER A 239 -11.26 12.38 -26.28
CA SER A 239 -11.36 13.18 -27.51
C SER A 239 -10.29 12.89 -28.56
N ILE A 240 -9.10 12.40 -28.15
CA ILE A 240 -8.04 12.05 -29.11
C ILE A 240 -8.30 10.75 -29.86
N LEU A 241 -9.25 9.92 -29.41
CA LEU A 241 -9.61 8.66 -30.06
C LEU A 241 -10.67 8.85 -31.16
N GLU A 242 -11.29 10.04 -31.24
CA GLU A 242 -12.36 10.36 -32.21
C GLU A 242 -13.52 9.35 -32.20
N ILE A 243 -13.85 8.82 -31.00
CA ILE A 243 -14.94 7.86 -30.80
C ILE A 243 -16.02 8.42 -29.86
N GLU A 244 -17.26 7.99 -30.08
CA GLU A 244 -18.33 8.28 -29.13
C GLU A 244 -18.17 7.41 -27.87
N THR A 245 -18.05 8.06 -26.69
CA THR A 245 -17.97 7.40 -25.41
C THR A 245 -18.48 8.31 -24.28
N LYS A 246 -19.05 7.72 -23.23
CA LYS A 246 -19.46 8.45 -22.02
C LYS A 246 -18.30 8.78 -21.09
N HIS A 247 -17.14 8.17 -21.29
CA HIS A 247 -15.95 8.39 -20.46
C HIS A 247 -15.18 9.61 -20.94
N ARG A 248 -14.63 10.38 -19.99
CA ARG A 248 -13.84 11.59 -20.28
C ARG A 248 -12.38 11.32 -20.49
N TYR A 249 -11.88 10.27 -19.82
CA TYR A 249 -10.46 9.90 -19.87
C TYR A 249 -10.31 8.42 -20.16
N PHE A 250 -9.13 8.07 -20.65
CA PHE A 250 -8.69 6.69 -20.76
C PHE A 250 -7.22 6.59 -20.40
N SER A 251 -6.79 5.40 -20.07
CA SER A 251 -5.39 5.04 -19.87
C SER A 251 -5.02 3.88 -20.76
N ILE A 252 -3.77 3.87 -21.23
CA ILE A 252 -3.19 2.75 -21.96
C ILE A 252 -1.90 2.29 -21.27
N ASN A 253 -1.77 0.96 -21.09
CA ASN A 253 -0.56 0.38 -20.51
C ASN A 253 0.64 0.64 -21.44
N PRO A 254 1.75 1.22 -20.93
CA PRO A 254 2.95 1.49 -21.73
C PRO A 254 3.53 0.28 -22.46
N ASN A 255 3.30 -0.94 -21.97
CA ASN A 255 3.80 -2.17 -22.58
C ASN A 255 2.93 -2.68 -23.74
N LEU A 256 1.71 -2.12 -23.92
CA LEU A 256 0.76 -2.54 -24.95
C LEU A 256 0.77 -1.62 -26.18
N ILE A 257 1.52 -0.51 -26.11
CA ILE A 257 1.67 0.40 -27.22
C ILE A 257 2.73 -0.17 -28.17
N LYS A 258 2.32 -0.46 -29.39
CA LYS A 258 3.19 -0.90 -30.48
C LYS A 258 3.82 0.29 -31.15
N ILE A 259 5.03 0.10 -31.69
CA ILE A 259 5.77 1.13 -32.44
C ILE A 259 6.03 0.61 -33.83
N TYR A 260 5.81 1.49 -34.81
CA TYR A 260 6.05 1.23 -36.23
C TYR A 260 7.00 2.32 -36.78
N GLN A 261 8.07 1.88 -37.41
CA GLN A 261 8.99 2.80 -38.15
C GLN A 261 8.38 3.27 -39.48
N ASN A 262 7.59 2.40 -40.12
CA ASN A 262 6.86 2.76 -41.29
C ASN A 262 5.52 3.40 -40.91
N LEU A 263 5.34 4.67 -41.30
CA LEU A 263 4.12 5.44 -41.04
C LEU A 263 2.89 4.95 -41.85
N GLN A 264 3.03 3.94 -42.68
CA GLN A 264 1.91 3.32 -43.43
C GLN A 264 1.37 2.07 -42.73
N ASP A 265 2.02 1.58 -41.70
CA ASP A 265 1.56 0.40 -40.95
C ASP A 265 0.33 0.72 -40.12
N ASN A 266 -0.75 -0.02 -40.34
CA ASN A 266 -2.06 0.14 -39.69
C ASN A 266 -2.55 -1.22 -39.21
N GLN A 267 -1.88 -1.78 -38.17
CA GLN A 267 -2.19 -3.11 -37.62
C GLN A 267 -2.96 -3.05 -36.31
N THR A 268 -3.39 -1.86 -35.88
CA THR A 268 -4.10 -1.61 -34.65
C THR A 268 -5.35 -0.76 -34.88
N ASP A 269 -6.28 -0.76 -33.90
CA ASP A 269 -7.52 0.02 -33.99
C ASP A 269 -7.28 1.54 -33.97
N PHE A 270 -6.27 1.97 -33.19
CA PHE A 270 -5.86 3.37 -33.05
C PHE A 270 -4.38 3.52 -33.36
N TYR A 271 -4.04 4.57 -34.09
CA TYR A 271 -2.66 4.93 -34.42
C TYR A 271 -2.46 6.43 -34.40
N PHE A 272 -1.24 6.82 -34.02
CA PHE A 272 -0.85 8.22 -33.85
C PHE A 272 0.57 8.42 -34.37
N ASP A 273 0.77 9.38 -35.24
CA ASP A 273 2.10 9.77 -35.67
C ASP A 273 2.70 10.74 -34.65
N GLY A 274 3.91 10.48 -34.23
CA GLY A 274 4.60 11.27 -33.24
C GLY A 274 6.10 11.36 -33.48
N VAL A 275 6.75 12.12 -32.60
CA VAL A 275 8.20 12.35 -32.63
C VAL A 275 8.80 11.89 -31.33
N ILE A 276 9.91 11.15 -31.39
CA ILE A 276 10.66 10.72 -30.22
C ILE A 276 11.29 11.96 -29.55
N GLU A 277 10.85 12.28 -28.33
CA GLU A 277 11.45 13.35 -27.53
C GLU A 277 12.66 12.87 -26.73
N GLU A 278 12.53 11.66 -26.14
CA GLU A 278 13.51 11.12 -25.21
C GLU A 278 13.43 9.60 -25.18
N TYR A 279 14.56 8.94 -24.98
CA TYR A 279 14.58 7.52 -24.67
C TYR A 279 15.65 7.19 -23.61
N ILE A 280 15.33 6.21 -22.74
CA ILE A 280 16.19 5.81 -21.63
C ILE A 280 16.32 4.29 -21.61
N TRP A 281 17.55 3.79 -21.72
CA TRP A 281 17.82 2.37 -21.54
C TRP A 281 17.78 1.99 -20.07
N ASP A 282 16.92 1.02 -19.74
CA ASP A 282 16.88 0.36 -18.44
C ASP A 282 17.48 -1.06 -18.55
N THR A 283 17.54 -1.81 -17.46
CA THR A 283 18.16 -3.15 -17.43
C THR A 283 17.53 -4.13 -18.41
N ASP A 284 16.22 -4.15 -18.52
CA ASP A 284 15.42 -5.14 -19.26
C ASP A 284 14.53 -4.54 -20.37
N HIS A 285 14.41 -3.22 -20.42
CA HIS A 285 13.56 -2.54 -21.40
C HIS A 285 14.06 -1.15 -21.77
N LEU A 286 13.54 -0.64 -22.87
CA LEU A 286 13.67 0.75 -23.30
C LEU A 286 12.44 1.54 -22.86
N LYS A 287 12.66 2.67 -22.18
CA LYS A 287 11.64 3.68 -21.90
C LYS A 287 11.68 4.73 -23.01
N LEU A 288 10.55 4.96 -23.65
CA LEU A 288 10.44 5.88 -24.76
C LEU A 288 9.36 6.91 -24.47
N TYR A 289 9.66 8.18 -24.73
CA TYR A 289 8.73 9.28 -24.66
C TYR A 289 8.52 9.87 -26.05
N VAL A 290 7.26 9.86 -26.49
CA VAL A 290 6.86 10.28 -27.84
C VAL A 290 5.85 11.39 -27.75
N LYS A 291 6.12 12.50 -28.42
CA LYS A 291 5.19 13.62 -28.54
C LYS A 291 4.26 13.40 -29.72
N VAL A 292 2.97 13.41 -29.45
CA VAL A 292 1.88 13.34 -30.40
C VAL A 292 1.00 14.57 -30.19
N ASN A 293 1.08 15.57 -31.05
CA ASN A 293 0.42 16.85 -30.84
C ASN A 293 0.77 17.49 -29.48
N SER A 294 -0.23 17.72 -28.61
CA SER A 294 -0.05 18.24 -27.25
C SER A 294 0.15 17.13 -26.20
N ASN A 295 0.08 15.85 -26.58
CA ASN A 295 0.16 14.73 -25.67
C ASN A 295 1.55 14.09 -25.69
N ARG A 296 1.99 13.60 -24.52
CA ARG A 296 3.24 12.87 -24.36
C ARG A 296 2.94 11.42 -23.99
N PHE A 297 3.22 10.50 -24.91
CA PHE A 297 3.08 9.07 -24.67
C PHE A 297 4.35 8.51 -24.03
N PHE A 298 4.18 7.68 -23.03
CA PHE A 298 5.22 6.89 -22.37
C PHE A 298 5.09 5.42 -22.78
N ILE A 299 6.13 4.85 -23.34
CA ILE A 299 6.14 3.49 -23.89
C ILE A 299 7.28 2.68 -23.25
N LYS A 300 7.02 1.41 -22.99
CA LYS A 300 8.02 0.46 -22.53
C LYS A 300 8.16 -0.66 -23.55
N ILE A 301 9.37 -0.88 -24.04
CA ILE A 301 9.66 -1.90 -25.03
C ILE A 301 10.67 -2.87 -24.43
N PRO A 302 10.37 -4.17 -24.32
CA PRO A 302 11.35 -5.18 -23.90
C PRO A 302 12.55 -5.19 -24.83
N LYS A 303 13.76 -5.30 -24.28
CA LYS A 303 15.02 -5.32 -25.08
C LYS A 303 15.03 -6.42 -26.14
N ILE A 304 14.45 -7.56 -25.85
CA ILE A 304 14.37 -8.70 -26.76
C ILE A 304 13.64 -8.38 -28.08
N VAL A 305 12.82 -7.33 -28.09
CA VAL A 305 12.03 -6.90 -29.28
C VAL A 305 12.79 -5.85 -30.09
N LEU A 306 13.93 -5.36 -29.60
CA LEU A 306 14.64 -4.19 -30.14
C LEU A 306 15.85 -4.53 -31.02
N GLU A 307 16.09 -5.81 -31.34
CA GLU A 307 17.31 -6.25 -32.05
C GLU A 307 17.56 -5.52 -33.39
N ASP A 308 16.49 -4.95 -34.01
CA ASP A 308 16.58 -4.23 -35.31
C ASP A 308 16.18 -2.73 -35.21
N PHE A 309 15.98 -2.18 -33.98
CA PHE A 309 15.47 -0.82 -33.84
C PHE A 309 16.59 0.19 -33.59
N GLN A 310 16.93 1.01 -34.59
CA GLN A 310 17.76 2.20 -34.40
C GLN A 310 16.86 3.37 -33.95
N MET A 311 17.01 3.82 -32.71
CA MET A 311 16.28 4.93 -32.15
C MET A 311 17.10 6.21 -32.17
N GLN A 312 16.52 7.31 -32.63
CA GLN A 312 17.12 8.64 -32.58
C GLN A 312 16.08 9.64 -32.06
N THR A 313 16.55 10.62 -31.31
CA THR A 313 15.73 11.78 -30.92
C THR A 313 15.30 12.50 -32.21
N ASP A 314 14.12 13.11 -32.21
CA ASP A 314 13.47 13.76 -33.33
C ASP A 314 13.05 12.83 -34.49
N GLN A 315 13.22 11.53 -34.33
CA GLN A 315 12.73 10.54 -35.28
C GLN A 315 11.20 10.48 -35.26
N LYS A 316 10.59 10.49 -36.46
CA LYS A 316 9.15 10.27 -36.62
C LYS A 316 8.85 8.78 -36.56
N ILE A 317 7.85 8.43 -35.76
CA ILE A 317 7.36 7.06 -35.59
C ILE A 317 5.83 7.04 -35.51
N ARG A 318 5.24 5.89 -35.77
CA ARG A 318 3.81 5.66 -35.55
C ARG A 318 3.65 4.81 -34.30
N LEU A 319 2.73 5.21 -33.41
CA LEU A 319 2.26 4.48 -32.28
C LEU A 319 0.93 3.81 -32.60
N GLY A 320 0.72 2.59 -32.08
CA GLY A 320 -0.57 1.91 -32.25
C GLY A 320 -0.96 1.12 -31.01
N PHE A 321 -2.26 1.02 -30.77
CA PHE A 321 -2.84 0.14 -29.74
C PHE A 321 -4.27 -0.25 -30.10
N ASP A 322 -4.72 -1.37 -29.51
CA ASP A 322 -6.03 -1.92 -29.81
C ASP A 322 -7.09 -1.41 -28.82
N LYS A 323 -8.35 -1.33 -29.24
CA LYS A 323 -9.48 -0.88 -28.42
C LYS A 323 -9.63 -1.70 -27.13
N LYS A 324 -9.33 -2.99 -27.18
CA LYS A 324 -9.37 -3.90 -26.01
C LYS A 324 -8.35 -3.55 -24.93
N ASP A 325 -7.28 -2.82 -25.28
CA ASP A 325 -6.18 -2.46 -24.37
C ASP A 325 -6.43 -1.14 -23.65
N ILE A 326 -7.53 -0.45 -23.99
CA ILE A 326 -7.93 0.81 -23.39
C ILE A 326 -8.64 0.56 -22.06
N TYR A 327 -8.18 1.25 -21.03
CA TYR A 327 -8.88 1.33 -19.76
C TYR A 327 -9.57 2.69 -19.64
N TYR A 328 -10.90 2.70 -19.62
CA TYR A 328 -11.70 3.92 -19.52
C TYR A 328 -11.83 4.37 -18.06
N LEU A 329 -11.76 5.70 -17.85
CA LEU A 329 -11.79 6.39 -16.56
C LEU A 329 -12.92 7.44 -16.50
#